data_af3dc36db5cb3ced9b5ffaef775e93ce
#
_entry.id   af3dc36db5cb3ced9b5ffaef775e93ce
#
_cell.length_a   1.000
_cell.length_b   1.000
_cell.length_c   1.000
_cell.angle_alpha   90.00
_cell.angle_beta   90.00
_cell.angle_gamma   90.00
#
_symmetry.space_group_name_H-M   'P 1'
#
loop_
_entity.id
_entity.type
_entity.pdbx_description
1 polymer ?
#
loop_
_entity_poly.entity_id
_entity_poly.type
_entity_poly.pdbx_seq_one_letter_code
_entity_poly.pdbx_strand_id
1 'polypeptide(L)'
;PLDFASSTSIYDAQKQEFVDSVPANTLGVYQSDSTSDQAYLYDRPPLRYDSANPELKILKRSYGPKISVFGKLPKQAIKIPRFDNGTTTPDFIFKIENNDKSIYLVIETKAENMRVGDETIRIIQEKYFDHLKEAGVYYRMATSEQEVHDLIIKLENGELKQDDITN
;
A
#
# COMPACT_ATOMS: atom_id res chain seq x y z
N PRO A 1 -13.32 -4.46 -10.66
CA PRO A 1 -13.28 -2.99 -10.75
C PRO A 1 -13.54 -2.42 -9.36
N LEU A 2 -12.77 -1.40 -8.98
CA LEU A 2 -13.09 -0.61 -7.79
C LEU A 2 -14.44 0.06 -8.07
N ASP A 3 -15.47 -0.32 -7.32
CA ASP A 3 -16.77 0.31 -7.43
C ASP A 3 -16.81 1.51 -6.48
N PHE A 4 -16.72 2.72 -7.04
CA PHE A 4 -16.91 3.97 -6.33
C PHE A 4 -18.40 4.39 -6.33
N ALA A 5 -19.30 3.45 -6.04
CA ALA A 5 -20.74 3.74 -5.94
C ALA A 5 -21.07 4.77 -4.85
N SER A 6 -20.15 5.06 -3.94
CA SER A 6 -20.29 6.06 -2.89
C SER A 6 -19.04 6.92 -2.76
N SER A 7 -19.20 8.13 -2.23
CA SER A 7 -18.07 9.01 -1.93
C SER A 7 -17.15 8.41 -0.88
N THR A 8 -15.85 8.61 -1.08
CA THR A 8 -14.77 8.20 -0.16
C THR A 8 -13.95 9.42 0.24
N SER A 9 -12.84 9.24 0.98
CA SER A 9 -11.93 10.35 1.29
C SER A 9 -11.15 10.87 0.08
N ILE A 10 -11.14 10.14 -1.03
CA ILE A 10 -10.40 10.49 -2.26
C ILE A 10 -11.28 10.64 -3.50
N TYR A 11 -12.56 10.30 -3.42
CA TYR A 11 -13.46 10.32 -4.56
C TYR A 11 -14.82 10.93 -4.20
N ASP A 12 -15.27 11.88 -5.02
CA ASP A 12 -16.60 12.48 -4.93
C ASP A 12 -17.54 11.80 -5.94
N ALA A 13 -18.47 10.97 -5.44
CA ALA A 13 -19.38 10.22 -6.29
C ALA A 13 -20.43 11.11 -6.97
N GLN A 14 -20.74 12.29 -6.42
CA GLN A 14 -21.70 13.23 -7.05
C GLN A 14 -21.08 13.91 -8.25
N LYS A 15 -19.80 14.28 -8.16
CA LYS A 15 -19.05 14.91 -9.23
C LYS A 15 -18.39 13.88 -10.17
N GLN A 16 -18.30 12.62 -9.76
CA GLN A 16 -17.63 11.55 -10.47
C GLN A 16 -16.11 11.84 -10.72
N GLU A 17 -15.46 12.46 -9.76
CA GLU A 17 -14.04 12.85 -9.87
C GLU A 17 -13.27 12.56 -8.59
N PHE A 18 -11.95 12.41 -8.72
CA PHE A 18 -11.06 12.36 -7.57
C PHE A 18 -10.86 13.74 -6.98
N VAL A 19 -10.67 13.81 -5.66
CA VAL A 19 -10.39 15.07 -4.98
C VAL A 19 -8.99 15.58 -5.30
N ASP A 20 -8.82 16.89 -5.44
CA ASP A 20 -7.50 17.51 -5.72
C ASP A 20 -6.57 17.47 -4.51
N SER A 21 -7.12 17.35 -3.31
CA SER A 21 -6.34 17.33 -2.07
C SER A 21 -7.04 16.52 -0.99
N VAL A 22 -6.26 15.96 -0.09
CA VAL A 22 -6.78 15.23 1.08
C VAL A 22 -6.35 15.93 2.37
N PRO A 23 -7.18 15.90 3.42
CA PRO A 23 -6.78 16.41 4.73
C PRO A 23 -5.57 15.63 5.27
N ALA A 24 -4.53 16.34 5.71
CA ALA A 24 -3.28 15.71 6.15
C ALA A 24 -3.46 14.70 7.31
N ASN A 25 -4.46 14.89 8.18
CA ASN A 25 -4.78 13.98 9.26
C ASN A 25 -5.35 12.62 8.80
N THR A 26 -5.80 12.51 7.54
CA THR A 26 -6.22 11.22 6.96
C THR A 26 -5.04 10.34 6.57
N LEU A 27 -3.84 10.93 6.42
CA LEU A 27 -2.59 10.22 6.13
C LEU A 27 -1.89 9.72 7.40
N GLY A 28 -2.19 10.29 8.56
CA GLY A 28 -1.61 9.86 9.83
C GLY A 28 -1.65 10.96 10.88
N VAL A 29 -1.36 10.61 12.12
CA VAL A 29 -1.39 11.52 13.27
C VAL A 29 -0.04 12.15 13.57
N TYR A 30 1.07 11.46 13.28
CA TYR A 30 2.42 11.97 13.44
C TYR A 30 2.89 12.67 12.18
N GLN A 31 3.92 13.49 12.33
CA GLN A 31 4.55 14.19 11.23
C GLN A 31 6.07 14.19 11.38
N SER A 32 6.76 14.31 10.26
CA SER A 32 8.22 14.42 10.20
C SER A 32 8.60 15.55 9.26
N ASP A 33 9.63 16.32 9.61
CA ASP A 33 10.21 17.35 8.74
C ASP A 33 11.05 16.76 7.60
N SER A 34 11.24 15.43 7.61
CA SER A 34 12.00 14.75 6.57
C SER A 34 11.24 14.71 5.26
N THR A 35 11.96 14.93 4.17
CA THR A 35 11.46 14.71 2.81
C THR A 35 11.43 13.21 2.50
N SER A 36 10.49 12.81 1.66
CA SER A 36 10.42 11.48 1.07
C SER A 36 11.20 11.42 -0.25
N ASP A 37 11.19 10.25 -0.86
CA ASP A 37 11.61 10.04 -2.25
C ASP A 37 10.82 10.93 -3.22
N GLN A 38 11.43 11.31 -4.36
CA GLN A 38 10.77 12.10 -5.40
C GLN A 38 9.54 11.42 -6.02
N ALA A 39 9.47 10.09 -5.94
CA ALA A 39 8.31 9.31 -6.40
C ALA A 39 7.12 9.35 -5.41
N TYR A 40 7.25 10.03 -4.27
CA TYR A 40 6.16 10.14 -3.31
C TYR A 40 5.00 10.99 -3.85
N LEU A 41 3.79 10.46 -3.74
CA LEU A 41 2.59 11.04 -4.34
C LEU A 41 2.25 12.45 -3.85
N TYR A 42 2.51 12.74 -2.57
CA TYR A 42 2.14 14.01 -1.97
C TYR A 42 3.32 14.98 -2.00
N ASP A 43 3.10 16.17 -2.52
CA ASP A 43 4.14 17.16 -2.80
C ASP A 43 4.47 18.10 -1.61
N ARG A 44 3.79 17.94 -0.48
CA ARG A 44 3.97 18.84 0.67
C ARG A 44 4.40 18.10 1.94
N PRO A 45 5.66 18.25 2.38
CA PRO A 45 6.07 17.89 3.72
C PRO A 45 5.36 18.79 4.77
N PRO A 46 5.26 18.37 6.06
CA PRO A 46 5.88 17.20 6.63
C PRO A 46 5.14 15.90 6.31
N LEU A 47 5.90 14.79 6.28
CA LEU A 47 5.33 13.46 6.12
C LEU A 47 4.38 13.12 7.28
N ARG A 48 3.26 12.48 6.96
CA ARG A 48 2.28 12.00 7.93
C ARG A 48 2.32 10.48 8.03
N TYR A 49 2.26 9.97 9.24
CA TYR A 49 2.29 8.53 9.52
C TYR A 49 1.60 8.22 10.85
N ASP A 50 1.18 6.98 11.06
CA ASP A 50 0.58 6.54 12.32
C ASP A 50 1.61 5.82 13.22
N SER A 51 2.69 5.24 12.63
CA SER A 51 3.75 4.58 13.37
C SER A 51 5.14 4.92 12.83
N ALA A 52 6.13 5.05 13.73
CA ALA A 52 7.52 5.23 13.32
C ALA A 52 8.12 3.97 12.67
N ASN A 53 7.64 2.80 13.06
CA ASN A 53 8.03 1.51 12.52
C ASN A 53 6.77 0.66 12.26
N PRO A 54 6.46 0.27 11.00
CA PRO A 54 7.33 0.47 9.82
C PRO A 54 7.02 1.71 8.98
N GLU A 55 5.90 2.44 9.19
CA GLU A 55 5.39 3.41 8.22
C GLU A 55 6.37 4.55 7.91
N LEU A 56 6.92 5.23 8.93
CA LEU A 56 7.88 6.31 8.70
C LEU A 56 9.12 5.84 7.96
N LYS A 57 9.60 4.62 8.25
CA LYS A 57 10.75 4.04 7.56
C LYS A 57 10.43 3.76 6.09
N ILE A 58 9.23 3.29 5.78
CA ILE A 58 8.75 3.10 4.40
C ILE A 58 8.71 4.44 3.67
N LEU A 59 8.19 5.49 4.30
CA LEU A 59 8.09 6.83 3.70
C LEU A 59 9.46 7.46 3.39
N LYS A 60 10.48 7.19 4.21
CA LYS A 60 11.84 7.76 4.07
C LYS A 60 12.75 6.98 3.14
N ARG A 61 12.37 5.77 2.75
CA ARG A 61 13.23 4.92 1.92
C ARG A 61 13.14 5.33 0.46
N SER A 62 14.28 5.30 -0.25
CA SER A 62 14.32 5.38 -1.71
C SER A 62 14.15 3.98 -2.30
N TYR A 63 13.26 3.86 -3.30
CA TYR A 63 12.88 2.59 -3.91
C TYR A 63 13.45 2.40 -5.32
N GLY A 64 14.18 3.38 -5.84
CA GLY A 64 14.81 3.29 -7.15
C GLY A 64 13.91 3.74 -8.32
N PRO A 65 14.47 3.73 -9.55
CA PRO A 65 13.87 4.42 -10.69
C PRO A 65 12.66 3.72 -11.31
N LYS A 66 12.43 2.45 -10.99
CA LYS A 66 11.24 1.71 -11.48
C LYS A 66 9.96 2.04 -10.73
N ILE A 67 10.07 2.66 -9.55
CA ILE A 67 8.91 3.19 -8.84
C ILE A 67 8.55 4.55 -9.43
N SER A 68 7.49 4.61 -10.21
CA SER A 68 7.02 5.86 -10.81
C SER A 68 6.27 6.73 -9.80
N VAL A 69 5.53 6.13 -8.89
CA VAL A 69 4.85 6.80 -7.79
C VAL A 69 4.57 5.81 -6.65
N PHE A 70 4.66 6.29 -5.42
CA PHE A 70 4.14 5.60 -4.25
C PHE A 70 3.53 6.58 -3.26
N GLY A 71 2.66 6.11 -2.39
CA GLY A 71 2.08 6.96 -1.37
C GLY A 71 1.36 6.19 -0.27
N LYS A 72 1.21 6.86 0.87
CA LYS A 72 0.32 6.37 1.93
C LYS A 72 -1.12 6.63 1.51
N LEU A 73 -1.98 5.63 1.65
CA LEU A 73 -3.41 5.78 1.36
C LEU A 73 -4.09 6.53 2.50
N PRO A 74 -4.92 7.54 2.20
CA PRO A 74 -5.72 8.21 3.21
C PRO A 74 -6.70 7.23 3.86
N LYS A 75 -6.98 7.43 5.13
CA LYS A 75 -8.01 6.66 5.85
C LYS A 75 -9.33 6.73 5.08
N GLN A 76 -9.99 5.58 4.91
CA GLN A 76 -11.24 5.44 4.16
C GLN A 76 -11.15 5.78 2.67
N ALA A 77 -9.95 5.85 2.09
CA ALA A 77 -9.78 6.06 0.65
C ALA A 77 -10.43 4.96 -0.18
N ILE A 78 -10.22 3.72 0.23
CA ILE A 78 -10.83 2.52 -0.33
C ILE A 78 -11.23 1.57 0.80
N LYS A 79 -12.25 0.76 0.55
CA LYS A 79 -12.66 -0.33 1.45
C LYS A 79 -12.54 -1.64 0.70
N ILE A 80 -11.58 -2.46 1.09
CA ILE A 80 -11.38 -3.77 0.48
C ILE A 80 -12.02 -4.81 1.36
N PRO A 81 -12.95 -5.64 0.83
CA PRO A 81 -13.53 -6.74 1.59
C PRO A 81 -12.45 -7.72 2.04
N ARG A 82 -12.54 -8.16 3.29
CA ARG A 82 -11.67 -9.19 3.86
C ARG A 82 -12.38 -10.54 3.84
N PHE A 83 -11.59 -11.61 3.97
CA PHE A 83 -12.10 -12.99 4.05
C PHE A 83 -13.06 -13.23 5.23
N ASP A 84 -12.99 -12.41 6.29
CA ASP A 84 -13.80 -12.50 7.50
C ASP A 84 -15.07 -11.61 7.46
N ASN A 85 -15.49 -11.19 6.28
CA ASN A 85 -16.58 -10.25 6.03
C ASN A 85 -16.36 -8.82 6.58
N GLY A 86 -15.16 -8.52 7.10
CA GLY A 86 -14.74 -7.18 7.43
C GLY A 86 -14.27 -6.39 6.20
N THR A 87 -13.79 -5.19 6.42
CA THR A 87 -13.11 -4.39 5.39
C THR A 87 -11.78 -3.88 5.90
N THR A 88 -10.84 -3.64 5.01
CA THR A 88 -9.58 -2.97 5.30
C THR A 88 -9.34 -1.82 4.32
N THR A 89 -8.62 -0.80 4.77
CA THR A 89 -7.97 0.19 3.91
C THR A 89 -6.47 -0.07 4.05
N PRO A 90 -5.80 -0.51 2.98
CA PRO A 90 -4.34 -0.69 3.01
C PRO A 90 -3.61 0.62 3.33
N ASP A 91 -2.38 0.53 3.81
CA ASP A 91 -1.62 1.71 4.22
C ASP A 91 -0.87 2.36 3.06
N PHE A 92 -0.34 1.58 2.11
CA PHE A 92 0.47 2.09 1.01
C PHE A 92 0.11 1.48 -0.33
N ILE A 93 0.39 2.23 -1.39
CA ILE A 93 0.37 1.76 -2.76
C ILE A 93 1.66 2.20 -3.47
N PHE A 94 2.22 1.29 -4.27
CA PHE A 94 3.39 1.52 -5.13
C PHE A 94 3.01 1.19 -6.56
N LYS A 95 3.33 2.09 -7.48
CA LYS A 95 3.26 1.82 -8.91
C LYS A 95 4.65 1.50 -9.44
N ILE A 96 4.82 0.28 -9.92
CA ILE A 96 6.08 -0.28 -10.39
C ILE A 96 6.01 -0.39 -11.91
N GLU A 97 6.98 0.17 -12.60
CA GLU A 97 7.08 0.05 -14.07
C GLU A 97 7.96 -1.15 -14.42
N ASN A 98 7.38 -2.11 -15.14
CA ASN A 98 8.09 -3.30 -15.59
C ASN A 98 7.76 -3.62 -17.06
N ASN A 99 8.72 -3.37 -17.97
CA ASN A 99 8.64 -3.74 -19.38
C ASN A 99 7.26 -3.43 -20.03
N ASP A 100 6.90 -2.18 -20.13
CA ASP A 100 5.64 -1.67 -20.72
C ASP A 100 4.35 -2.04 -19.94
N LYS A 101 4.49 -2.59 -18.74
CA LYS A 101 3.37 -2.87 -17.86
C LYS A 101 3.53 -2.15 -16.53
N SER A 102 2.45 -1.58 -16.03
CA SER A 102 2.38 -1.07 -14.67
C SER A 102 1.89 -2.19 -13.74
N ILE A 103 2.62 -2.39 -12.65
CA ILE A 103 2.27 -3.29 -11.56
C ILE A 103 1.95 -2.43 -10.34
N TYR A 104 0.91 -2.78 -9.61
CA TYR A 104 0.52 -2.10 -8.39
C TYR A 104 0.74 -3.01 -7.19
N LEU A 105 1.61 -2.59 -6.28
CA LEU A 105 1.83 -3.27 -5.00
C LEU A 105 1.07 -2.51 -3.91
N VAL A 106 0.11 -3.18 -3.30
CA VAL A 106 -0.71 -2.66 -2.22
C VAL A 106 -0.21 -3.28 -0.91
N ILE A 107 0.17 -2.45 0.04
CA ILE A 107 0.75 -2.87 1.32
C ILE A 107 -0.16 -2.48 2.48
N GLU A 108 -0.47 -3.47 3.31
CA GLU A 108 -0.99 -3.27 4.66
C GLU A 108 0.15 -3.49 5.66
N THR A 109 0.41 -2.51 6.52
CA THR A 109 1.49 -2.61 7.51
C THR A 109 0.99 -3.20 8.82
N LYS A 110 1.86 -3.96 9.48
CA LYS A 110 1.63 -4.52 10.82
C LYS A 110 2.83 -4.27 11.71
N ALA A 111 2.60 -4.27 13.01
CA ALA A 111 3.70 -4.17 13.97
C ALA A 111 4.66 -5.38 13.83
N GLU A 112 5.95 -5.14 14.03
CA GLU A 112 7.02 -6.14 13.93
C GLU A 112 6.80 -7.35 14.87
N ASN A 113 6.07 -7.14 15.99
CA ASN A 113 5.77 -8.17 16.99
C ASN A 113 4.43 -8.88 16.72
N MET A 114 4.19 -9.29 15.49
CA MET A 114 2.99 -10.06 15.15
C MET A 114 2.90 -11.35 15.99
N ARG A 115 1.71 -11.63 16.53
CA ARG A 115 1.44 -12.90 17.21
C ARG A 115 1.30 -14.03 16.20
N VAL A 116 1.54 -15.27 16.62
CA VAL A 116 1.40 -16.46 15.74
C VAL A 116 0.04 -16.52 15.03
N GLY A 117 -1.05 -16.08 15.71
CA GLY A 117 -2.38 -15.98 15.08
C GLY A 117 -2.46 -14.92 13.97
N ASP A 118 -1.67 -13.86 14.05
CA ASP A 118 -1.63 -12.79 13.05
C ASP A 118 -0.94 -13.26 11.77
N GLU A 119 0.05 -14.15 11.87
CA GLU A 119 0.71 -14.75 10.70
C GLU A 119 -0.25 -15.64 9.89
N THR A 120 -1.08 -16.41 10.56
CA THR A 120 -2.15 -17.18 9.90
C THR A 120 -3.13 -16.26 9.18
N ILE A 121 -3.52 -15.14 9.80
CA ILE A 121 -4.38 -14.13 9.18
C ILE A 121 -3.68 -13.51 7.97
N ARG A 122 -2.40 -13.20 8.06
CA ARG A 122 -1.58 -12.69 6.96
C ARG A 122 -1.65 -13.62 5.75
N ILE A 123 -1.34 -14.89 5.93
CA ILE A 123 -1.34 -15.89 4.85
C ILE A 123 -2.71 -16.00 4.20
N ILE A 124 -3.78 -16.09 4.99
CA ILE A 124 -5.15 -16.20 4.48
C ILE A 124 -5.54 -14.95 3.70
N GLN A 125 -5.23 -13.76 4.24
CA GLN A 125 -5.58 -12.49 3.62
C GLN A 125 -4.83 -12.28 2.30
N GLU A 126 -3.52 -12.56 2.25
CA GLU A 126 -2.72 -12.46 1.03
C GLU A 126 -3.21 -13.43 -0.04
N LYS A 127 -3.51 -14.67 0.34
CA LYS A 127 -4.07 -15.68 -0.56
C LYS A 127 -5.45 -15.30 -1.09
N TYR A 128 -6.27 -14.67 -0.27
CA TYR A 128 -7.59 -14.18 -0.67
C TYR A 128 -7.49 -13.16 -1.81
N PHE A 129 -6.47 -12.30 -1.79
CA PHE A 129 -6.27 -11.27 -2.82
C PHE A 129 -5.40 -11.71 -4.01
N ASP A 130 -4.93 -12.94 -4.04
CA ASP A 130 -4.06 -13.41 -5.13
C ASP A 130 -4.72 -13.37 -6.51
N HIS A 131 -6.04 -13.45 -6.58
CA HIS A 131 -6.78 -13.33 -7.84
C HIS A 131 -6.60 -11.95 -8.51
N LEU A 132 -6.20 -10.91 -7.77
CA LEU A 132 -5.93 -9.59 -8.32
C LEU A 132 -4.65 -9.52 -9.16
N LYS A 133 -3.76 -10.50 -9.06
CA LYS A 133 -2.51 -10.59 -9.84
C LYS A 133 -2.76 -10.57 -11.35
N GLU A 134 -3.86 -11.15 -11.80
CA GLU A 134 -4.26 -11.13 -13.21
C GLU A 134 -4.50 -9.70 -13.72
N ALA A 135 -4.91 -8.80 -12.83
CA ALA A 135 -5.08 -7.37 -13.11
C ALA A 135 -3.80 -6.55 -12.83
N GLY A 136 -2.67 -7.19 -12.51
CA GLY A 136 -1.42 -6.53 -12.17
C GLY A 136 -1.40 -5.90 -10.78
N VAL A 137 -2.31 -6.33 -9.88
CA VAL A 137 -2.39 -5.83 -8.50
C VAL A 137 -1.94 -6.92 -7.53
N TYR A 138 -0.97 -6.60 -6.69
CA TYR A 138 -0.43 -7.49 -5.66
C TYR A 138 -0.73 -6.90 -4.29
N TYR A 139 -1.41 -7.66 -3.44
CA TYR A 139 -1.65 -7.29 -2.05
C TYR A 139 -0.68 -8.07 -1.15
N ARG A 140 0.01 -7.37 -0.26
CA ARG A 140 0.89 -7.99 0.74
C ARG A 140 0.79 -7.26 2.07
N MET A 141 1.00 -8.01 3.15
CA MET A 141 1.19 -7.45 4.49
C MET A 141 2.68 -7.39 4.78
N ALA A 142 3.14 -6.30 5.36
CA ALA A 142 4.55 -6.09 5.67
C ALA A 142 4.76 -5.56 7.09
N THR A 143 5.84 -6.00 7.73
CA THR A 143 6.21 -5.60 9.10
C THR A 143 7.41 -4.66 9.13
N SER A 144 8.11 -4.51 8.01
CA SER A 144 9.29 -3.64 7.89
C SER A 144 9.41 -3.02 6.50
N GLU A 145 10.18 -1.93 6.42
CA GLU A 145 10.52 -1.30 5.15
C GLU A 145 11.43 -2.18 4.27
N GLN A 146 12.21 -3.05 4.89
CA GLN A 146 13.05 -4.00 4.14
C GLN A 146 12.19 -5.04 3.43
N GLU A 147 11.17 -5.56 4.09
CA GLU A 147 10.22 -6.51 3.49
C GLU A 147 9.50 -5.88 2.29
N VAL A 148 9.07 -4.62 2.39
CA VAL A 148 8.47 -3.88 1.26
C VAL A 148 9.46 -3.74 0.10
N HIS A 149 10.71 -3.38 0.39
CA HIS A 149 11.75 -3.25 -0.63
C HIS A 149 12.02 -4.58 -1.35
N ASP A 150 12.12 -5.68 -0.60
CA ASP A 150 12.37 -7.00 -1.17
C ASP A 150 11.21 -7.46 -2.06
N LEU A 151 9.96 -7.16 -1.67
CA LEU A 151 8.79 -7.39 -2.50
C LEU A 151 8.83 -6.60 -3.82
N ILE A 152 9.24 -5.34 -3.77
CA ILE A 152 9.41 -4.50 -4.96
C ILE A 152 10.45 -5.11 -5.90
N ILE A 153 11.63 -5.50 -5.39
CA ILE A 153 12.69 -6.14 -6.18
C ILE A 153 12.18 -7.44 -6.85
N LYS A 154 11.47 -8.28 -6.12
CA LYS A 154 10.88 -9.51 -6.66
C LYS A 154 9.88 -9.21 -7.80
N LEU A 155 9.03 -8.20 -7.64
CA LEU A 155 8.08 -7.78 -8.69
C LEU A 155 8.79 -7.19 -9.91
N GLU A 156 9.83 -6.40 -9.71
CA GLU A 156 10.66 -5.84 -10.79
C GLU A 156 11.35 -6.92 -11.63
N ASN A 157 11.71 -8.03 -11.01
CA ASN A 157 12.37 -9.17 -11.64
C ASN A 157 11.39 -10.22 -12.19
N GLY A 158 10.10 -10.06 -11.93
CA GLY A 158 9.09 -11.06 -12.29
C GLY A 158 9.19 -12.37 -11.49
N GLU A 159 9.81 -12.31 -10.30
CA GLU A 159 10.11 -13.47 -9.45
C GLU A 159 9.00 -13.81 -8.46
N LEU A 160 7.98 -12.95 -8.29
CA LEU A 160 6.84 -13.21 -7.43
C LEU A 160 5.93 -14.26 -8.05
N LYS A 161 6.27 -15.53 -7.82
CA LYS A 161 5.44 -16.68 -8.18
C LYS A 161 4.45 -16.99 -7.06
N GLN A 162 3.45 -17.77 -7.39
CA GLN A 162 2.38 -18.20 -6.48
C GLN A 162 2.90 -18.96 -5.25
N ASP A 163 4.13 -19.49 -5.31
CA ASP A 163 4.75 -20.33 -4.29
C ASP A 163 5.47 -19.55 -3.17
N ASP A 164 5.61 -18.24 -3.28
CA ASP A 164 6.28 -17.40 -2.26
C ASP A 164 5.39 -17.14 -1.01
N ILE A 165 4.21 -17.76 -0.94
CA ILE A 165 3.25 -17.64 0.17
C ILE A 165 3.37 -18.83 1.14
N THR A 166 4.22 -19.82 0.83
CA THR A 166 4.27 -21.09 1.56
C THR A 166 5.68 -21.46 2.05
N ASN A 167 6.32 -20.54 2.81
CA ASN A 167 7.43 -20.96 3.68
C ASN A 167 7.51 -20.03 4.89
#